data_5e9801c6be30346b576291ccd7e1eb3e
#
_entry.id   5e9801c6be30346b576291ccd7e1eb3e
#
_cell.length_a   1.000
_cell.length_b   1.000
_cell.length_c   1.000
_cell.angle_alpha   90.00
_cell.angle_beta   90.00
_cell.angle_gamma   90.00
#
_symmetry.space_group_name_H-M   'P 1'
#
loop_
_entity.id
_entity.type
_entity.pdbx_description
1 polymer ?
#
loop_
_entity_poly.entity_id
_entity_poly.type
_entity_poly.pdbx_seq_one_letter_code
_entity_poly.pdbx_strand_id
1 'polypeptide(L)'
;MTDPESADAIYIEPVEWRTVERIIAKEKPDALLPTMGGQTALNCALDLVREGVLEKYDVELIAASREAIDMAEDRELFRNAMRDIGLDCPRSRVAHSLEEALAIQAEIGFPTVIRPSFTLGGTGGGIAYNKDEFVSICERGLDASPTHELLIEESVIGWKEFEMEVVRDRKDNCIIVCSIENLDPMGVHTGDSITVAPAQTLTDKEYQ
;
A
#
# COMPACT_ATOMS: atom_id res chain seq x y z
N MET A 1 1.38 -21.87 -3.02
CA MET A 1 1.54 -21.55 -4.44
C MET A 1 2.60 -22.42 -5.16
N THR A 2 3.48 -23.11 -4.43
CA THR A 2 4.51 -24.00 -5.01
C THR A 2 4.18 -25.49 -4.90
N ASP A 3 2.93 -25.81 -4.57
CA ASP A 3 2.44 -27.18 -4.49
C ASP A 3 2.16 -27.70 -5.92
N PRO A 4 2.79 -28.81 -6.32
CA PRO A 4 2.60 -29.39 -7.66
C PRO A 4 1.15 -29.80 -7.97
N GLU A 5 0.33 -30.00 -6.95
CA GLU A 5 -1.09 -30.37 -7.13
C GLU A 5 -2.02 -29.15 -7.29
N SER A 6 -1.48 -27.93 -7.08
CA SER A 6 -2.29 -26.69 -7.08
C SER A 6 -2.32 -25.97 -8.44
N ALA A 7 -1.47 -26.34 -9.40
CA ALA A 7 -1.38 -25.69 -10.71
C ALA A 7 -0.80 -26.63 -11.78
N ASP A 8 -1.20 -26.40 -13.02
CA ASP A 8 -0.73 -27.19 -14.19
C ASP A 8 0.77 -26.97 -14.46
N ALA A 9 1.29 -25.78 -14.16
CA ALA A 9 2.70 -25.45 -14.27
C ALA A 9 3.16 -24.53 -13.13
N ILE A 10 4.31 -24.81 -12.54
CA ILE A 10 4.89 -24.04 -11.46
C ILE A 10 6.32 -23.64 -11.83
N TYR A 11 6.64 -22.37 -11.58
CA TYR A 11 7.93 -21.79 -11.81
C TYR A 11 8.48 -21.20 -10.49
N ILE A 12 9.69 -21.60 -10.13
CA ILE A 12 10.43 -21.04 -9.00
C ILE A 12 11.57 -20.22 -9.58
N GLU A 13 11.25 -18.99 -9.94
CA GLU A 13 12.13 -18.08 -10.68
C GLU A 13 12.05 -16.67 -10.09
N PRO A 14 12.99 -15.76 -10.38
CA PRO A 14 12.89 -14.37 -9.99
C PRO A 14 11.61 -13.73 -10.52
N VAL A 15 10.88 -13.03 -9.63
CA VAL A 15 9.66 -12.29 -9.97
C VAL A 15 10.08 -10.94 -10.56
N GLU A 16 10.48 -10.97 -11.83
CA GLU A 16 10.85 -9.80 -12.63
C GLU A 16 10.31 -9.94 -14.04
N TRP A 17 9.99 -8.83 -14.70
CA TRP A 17 9.21 -8.82 -15.93
C TRP A 17 9.83 -9.64 -17.08
N ARG A 18 11.16 -9.68 -17.22
CA ARG A 18 11.83 -10.46 -18.30
C ARG A 18 11.68 -11.97 -18.11
N THR A 19 11.72 -12.41 -16.86
CA THR A 19 11.50 -13.82 -16.53
C THR A 19 10.04 -14.19 -16.74
N VAL A 20 9.12 -13.34 -16.28
CA VAL A 20 7.68 -13.56 -16.44
C VAL A 20 7.28 -13.49 -17.92
N GLU A 21 7.87 -12.60 -18.74
CA GLU A 21 7.66 -12.59 -20.20
C GLU A 21 8.00 -13.93 -20.85
N ARG A 22 9.12 -14.54 -20.45
CA ARG A 22 9.51 -15.86 -20.99
C ARG A 22 8.51 -16.96 -20.62
N ILE A 23 7.96 -16.89 -19.41
CA ILE A 23 6.91 -17.82 -18.94
C ILE A 23 5.62 -17.59 -19.73
N ILE A 24 5.20 -16.34 -19.90
CA ILE A 24 4.02 -15.96 -20.70
C ILE A 24 4.17 -16.47 -22.14
N ALA A 25 5.33 -16.26 -22.76
CA ALA A 25 5.61 -16.72 -24.14
C ALA A 25 5.50 -18.24 -24.28
N LYS A 26 5.87 -18.99 -23.25
CA LYS A 26 5.82 -20.45 -23.21
C LYS A 26 4.43 -20.99 -22.93
N GLU A 27 3.80 -20.51 -21.86
CA GLU A 27 2.54 -21.06 -21.34
C GLU A 27 1.30 -20.43 -22.01
N LYS A 28 1.44 -19.22 -22.57
CA LYS A 28 0.39 -18.47 -23.28
C LYS A 28 -0.91 -18.37 -22.46
N PRO A 29 -0.86 -17.84 -21.25
CA PRO A 29 -2.05 -17.66 -20.43
C PRO A 29 -2.96 -16.59 -21.06
N ASP A 30 -4.27 -16.71 -20.85
CA ASP A 30 -5.24 -15.70 -21.27
C ASP A 30 -5.24 -14.48 -20.31
N ALA A 31 -4.82 -14.67 -19.05
CA ALA A 31 -4.89 -13.63 -18.03
C ALA A 31 -3.75 -13.70 -17.01
N LEU A 32 -3.43 -12.56 -16.41
CA LEU A 32 -2.48 -12.40 -15.31
C LEU A 32 -3.19 -11.86 -14.06
N LEU A 33 -3.06 -12.56 -12.94
CA LEU A 33 -3.58 -12.18 -11.62
C LEU A 33 -2.42 -11.75 -10.71
N PRO A 34 -2.16 -10.45 -10.51
CA PRO A 34 -1.03 -10.00 -9.70
C PRO A 34 -1.33 -9.89 -8.19
N THR A 35 -2.59 -9.77 -7.81
CA THR A 35 -3.00 -9.39 -6.45
C THR A 35 -2.70 -10.44 -5.38
N MET A 36 -2.41 -11.68 -5.76
CA MET A 36 -2.09 -12.75 -4.81
C MET A 36 -0.59 -12.88 -4.47
N GLY A 37 0.26 -12.04 -5.04
CA GLY A 37 1.72 -12.10 -4.85
C GLY A 37 2.31 -10.88 -4.10
N GLY A 38 1.46 -10.06 -3.46
CA GLY A 38 1.87 -8.86 -2.74
C GLY A 38 2.52 -7.82 -3.64
N GLN A 39 3.23 -6.86 -3.02
CA GLN A 39 3.86 -5.72 -3.72
C GLN A 39 4.81 -6.13 -4.84
N THR A 40 5.56 -7.22 -4.66
CA THR A 40 6.49 -7.71 -5.68
C THR A 40 5.76 -8.10 -6.97
N ALA A 41 4.61 -8.77 -6.86
CA ALA A 41 3.82 -9.15 -8.02
C ALA A 41 3.12 -7.95 -8.67
N LEU A 42 2.61 -7.00 -7.88
CA LEU A 42 2.01 -5.76 -8.38
C LEU A 42 3.03 -4.93 -9.17
N ASN A 43 4.23 -4.72 -8.63
CA ASN A 43 5.31 -4.02 -9.31
C ASN A 43 5.71 -4.72 -10.62
N CYS A 44 5.86 -6.05 -10.59
CA CYS A 44 6.18 -6.83 -11.78
C CYS A 44 5.07 -6.72 -12.85
N ALA A 45 3.79 -6.72 -12.46
CA ALA A 45 2.68 -6.54 -13.38
C ALA A 45 2.69 -5.15 -14.04
N LEU A 46 2.98 -4.09 -13.26
CA LEU A 46 3.14 -2.73 -13.81
C LEU A 46 4.30 -2.65 -14.80
N ASP A 47 5.42 -3.31 -14.52
CA ASP A 47 6.55 -3.37 -15.44
C ASP A 47 6.18 -4.13 -16.73
N LEU A 48 5.46 -5.26 -16.65
CA LEU A 48 4.95 -5.99 -17.82
C LEU A 48 4.03 -5.12 -18.69
N VAL A 49 3.18 -4.29 -18.07
CA VAL A 49 2.34 -3.33 -18.79
C VAL A 49 3.18 -2.24 -19.46
N ARG A 50 4.13 -1.64 -18.73
CA ARG A 50 5.02 -0.57 -19.24
C ARG A 50 5.86 -1.03 -20.42
N GLU A 51 6.37 -2.26 -20.37
CA GLU A 51 7.17 -2.87 -21.42
C GLU A 51 6.34 -3.45 -22.58
N GLY A 52 4.99 -3.33 -22.52
CA GLY A 52 4.08 -3.80 -23.56
C GLY A 52 3.96 -5.32 -23.69
N VAL A 53 4.41 -6.06 -22.67
CA VAL A 53 4.44 -7.53 -22.70
C VAL A 53 3.03 -8.11 -22.72
N LEU A 54 2.12 -7.58 -21.90
CA LEU A 54 0.75 -8.09 -21.83
C LEU A 54 0.02 -7.88 -23.16
N GLU A 55 0.17 -6.72 -23.78
CA GLU A 55 -0.39 -6.43 -25.11
C GLU A 55 0.21 -7.34 -26.20
N LYS A 56 1.53 -7.54 -26.18
CA LYS A 56 2.25 -8.38 -27.15
C LYS A 56 1.74 -9.83 -27.19
N TYR A 57 1.34 -10.36 -26.05
CA TYR A 57 0.90 -11.76 -25.92
C TYR A 57 -0.61 -11.91 -25.72
N ASP A 58 -1.37 -10.81 -25.82
CA ASP A 58 -2.83 -10.78 -25.62
C ASP A 58 -3.25 -11.33 -24.24
N VAL A 59 -2.54 -10.91 -23.19
CA VAL A 59 -2.78 -11.33 -21.80
C VAL A 59 -3.56 -10.25 -21.07
N GLU A 60 -4.71 -10.62 -20.54
CA GLU A 60 -5.54 -9.69 -19.76
C GLU A 60 -5.02 -9.54 -18.33
N LEU A 61 -4.85 -8.30 -17.86
CA LEU A 61 -4.62 -8.02 -16.44
C LEU A 61 -5.96 -8.07 -15.69
N ILE A 62 -6.13 -9.05 -14.78
CA ILE A 62 -7.37 -9.27 -14.04
C ILE A 62 -7.24 -8.89 -12.56
N ALA A 63 -8.39 -8.73 -11.88
CA ALA A 63 -8.59 -8.32 -10.49
C ALA A 63 -8.28 -6.84 -10.23
N ALA A 64 -7.20 -6.28 -10.72
CA ALA A 64 -6.88 -4.86 -10.59
C ALA A 64 -6.37 -4.30 -11.92
N SER A 65 -6.94 -3.20 -12.40
CA SER A 65 -6.42 -2.50 -13.56
C SER A 65 -5.12 -1.77 -13.21
N ARG A 66 -4.35 -1.38 -14.23
CA ARG A 66 -3.15 -0.56 -14.04
C ARG A 66 -3.46 0.71 -13.25
N GLU A 67 -4.53 1.41 -13.63
CA GLU A 67 -4.95 2.66 -13.00
C GLU A 67 -5.32 2.45 -11.53
N ALA A 68 -5.98 1.33 -11.21
CA ALA A 68 -6.32 0.97 -9.83
C ALA A 68 -5.07 0.68 -9.00
N ILE A 69 -4.08 -0.01 -9.57
CA ILE A 69 -2.81 -0.30 -8.90
C ILE A 69 -2.03 1.02 -8.68
N ASP A 70 -1.88 1.85 -9.72
CA ASP A 70 -1.19 3.14 -9.62
C ASP A 70 -1.87 4.03 -8.56
N MET A 71 -3.21 4.07 -8.53
CA MET A 71 -3.99 4.85 -7.54
C MET A 71 -3.81 4.32 -6.11
N ALA A 72 -3.74 3.01 -5.91
CA ALA A 72 -3.58 2.41 -4.59
C ALA A 72 -2.15 2.59 -4.05
N GLU A 73 -1.15 2.56 -4.93
CA GLU A 73 0.27 2.61 -4.55
C GLU A 73 0.81 4.03 -4.41
N ASP A 74 0.32 4.96 -5.22
CA ASP A 74 0.72 6.36 -5.15
C ASP A 74 -0.11 7.09 -4.08
N ARG A 75 0.56 7.58 -3.04
CA ARG A 75 -0.08 8.23 -1.90
C ARG A 75 -0.82 9.52 -2.26
N GLU A 76 -0.35 10.26 -3.26
CA GLU A 76 -1.01 11.48 -3.71
C GLU A 76 -2.26 11.14 -4.51
N LEU A 77 -2.17 10.18 -5.43
CA LEU A 77 -3.31 9.69 -6.19
C LEU A 77 -4.38 9.09 -5.26
N PHE A 78 -3.96 8.27 -4.29
CA PHE A 78 -4.87 7.69 -3.31
C PHE A 78 -5.59 8.76 -2.49
N ARG A 79 -4.86 9.73 -1.93
CA ARG A 79 -5.44 10.82 -1.14
C ARG A 79 -6.41 11.66 -1.96
N ASN A 80 -6.08 11.95 -3.22
CA ASN A 80 -6.97 12.68 -4.12
C ASN A 80 -8.25 11.89 -4.37
N ALA A 81 -8.14 10.58 -4.65
CA ALA A 81 -9.29 9.69 -4.83
C ALA A 81 -10.18 9.64 -3.57
N MET A 82 -9.60 9.53 -2.38
CA MET A 82 -10.36 9.55 -1.12
C MET A 82 -11.09 10.87 -0.91
N ARG A 83 -10.42 12.00 -1.15
CA ARG A 83 -11.02 13.32 -1.07
C ARG A 83 -12.18 13.50 -2.06
N ASP A 84 -12.03 13.00 -3.28
CA ASP A 84 -13.04 13.13 -4.33
C ASP A 84 -14.33 12.35 -3.99
N ILE A 85 -14.23 11.30 -3.20
CA ILE A 85 -15.39 10.55 -2.66
C ILE A 85 -15.83 11.03 -1.27
N GLY A 86 -15.23 12.10 -0.74
CA GLY A 86 -15.61 12.70 0.54
C GLY A 86 -15.07 12.01 1.79
N LEU A 87 -14.02 11.18 1.66
CA LEU A 87 -13.33 10.55 2.77
C LEU A 87 -12.08 11.34 3.18
N ASP A 88 -11.83 11.38 4.48
CA ASP A 88 -10.63 12.00 5.04
C ASP A 88 -9.47 11.00 5.09
N CYS A 89 -8.26 11.53 4.91
CA CYS A 89 -7.01 10.83 5.14
C CYS A 89 -6.21 11.56 6.23
N PRO A 90 -5.28 10.89 6.92
CA PRO A 90 -4.34 11.56 7.79
C PRO A 90 -3.64 12.71 7.07
N ARG A 91 -3.57 13.86 7.72
CA ARG A 91 -2.89 15.03 7.14
C ARG A 91 -1.43 14.70 6.92
N SER A 92 -0.95 14.93 5.71
CA SER A 92 0.44 14.65 5.38
C SER A 92 0.96 15.61 4.32
N ARG A 93 2.25 15.93 4.39
CA ARG A 93 2.96 16.76 3.40
C ARG A 93 4.40 16.32 3.28
N VAL A 94 4.95 16.54 2.09
CA VAL A 94 6.34 16.27 1.79
C VAL A 94 7.21 17.46 2.20
N ALA A 95 8.38 17.18 2.77
CA ALA A 95 9.41 18.15 3.13
C ALA A 95 10.77 17.74 2.54
N HIS A 96 11.50 18.70 2.00
CA HIS A 96 12.84 18.52 1.45
C HIS A 96 13.92 19.16 2.34
N SER A 97 13.51 19.75 3.47
CA SER A 97 14.41 20.36 4.44
C SER A 97 13.83 20.25 5.86
N LEU A 98 14.70 20.39 6.86
CA LEU A 98 14.26 20.44 8.25
C LEU A 98 13.33 21.63 8.51
N GLU A 99 13.57 22.77 7.86
CA GLU A 99 12.76 23.98 8.01
C GLU A 99 11.32 23.73 7.51
N GLU A 100 11.17 23.14 6.33
CA GLU A 100 9.86 22.73 5.79
C GLU A 100 9.17 21.71 6.69
N ALA A 101 9.92 20.72 7.17
CA ALA A 101 9.39 19.70 8.08
C ALA A 101 8.86 20.30 9.38
N LEU A 102 9.56 21.26 9.98
CA LEU A 102 9.12 21.96 11.18
C LEU A 102 7.87 22.82 10.94
N ALA A 103 7.77 23.46 9.78
CA ALA A 103 6.57 24.22 9.40
C ALA A 103 5.35 23.29 9.27
N ILE A 104 5.50 22.15 8.63
CA ILE A 104 4.44 21.14 8.49
C ILE A 104 4.05 20.58 9.86
N GLN A 105 5.02 20.23 10.69
CA GLN A 105 4.77 19.73 12.04
C GLN A 105 3.98 20.70 12.91
N ALA A 106 4.25 22.02 12.80
CA ALA A 106 3.52 23.04 13.54
C ALA A 106 2.01 23.07 13.18
N GLU A 107 1.64 22.68 11.97
CA GLU A 107 0.25 22.56 11.53
C GLU A 107 -0.40 21.21 11.96
N ILE A 108 0.38 20.15 11.95
CA ILE A 108 -0.08 18.78 12.23
C ILE A 108 -0.18 18.50 13.73
N GLY A 109 0.84 18.92 14.51
CA GLY A 109 0.96 18.63 15.93
C GLY A 109 1.71 17.31 16.21
N PHE A 110 1.73 16.91 17.50
CA PHE A 110 2.29 15.64 17.96
C PHE A 110 1.20 14.68 18.43
N PRO A 111 1.42 13.35 18.32
CA PRO A 111 2.58 12.69 17.70
C PRO A 111 2.57 12.82 16.18
N THR A 112 3.77 12.84 15.58
CA THR A 112 3.98 12.98 14.12
C THR A 112 4.76 11.79 13.59
N VAL A 113 4.32 11.21 12.49
CA VAL A 113 5.02 10.13 11.77
C VAL A 113 5.94 10.76 10.72
N ILE A 114 7.19 10.31 10.67
CA ILE A 114 8.19 10.73 9.70
C ILE A 114 8.60 9.52 8.88
N ARG A 115 8.47 9.60 7.57
CA ARG A 115 8.82 8.52 6.64
C ARG A 115 9.73 9.05 5.54
N PRO A 116 11.03 8.67 5.52
CA PRO A 116 11.89 8.98 4.39
C PRO A 116 11.39 8.30 3.11
N SER A 117 11.45 9.04 2.00
CA SER A 117 11.07 8.48 0.69
C SER A 117 12.15 7.51 0.19
N PHE A 118 11.69 6.45 -0.50
CA PHE A 118 12.54 5.43 -1.13
C PHE A 118 13.49 4.69 -0.18
N THR A 119 13.13 4.56 1.11
CA THR A 119 13.85 3.71 2.07
C THR A 119 13.13 2.39 2.29
N LEU A 120 13.89 1.34 2.59
CA LEU A 120 13.36 0.01 2.88
C LEU A 120 13.23 -0.20 4.40
N GLY A 121 12.17 -0.91 4.82
CA GLY A 121 12.01 -1.38 6.19
C GLY A 121 11.93 -0.30 7.26
N GLY A 122 11.45 0.90 6.91
CA GLY A 122 11.32 2.00 7.88
C GLY A 122 12.65 2.67 8.27
N THR A 123 13.75 2.41 7.54
CA THR A 123 15.06 2.97 7.79
C THR A 123 15.02 4.51 7.80
N GLY A 124 15.52 5.11 8.87
CA GLY A 124 15.59 6.57 9.06
C GLY A 124 14.27 7.22 9.47
N GLY A 125 13.14 6.48 9.41
CA GLY A 125 11.84 6.97 9.85
C GLY A 125 11.59 6.78 11.33
N GLY A 126 10.39 7.22 11.78
CA GLY A 126 9.96 7.06 13.17
C GLY A 126 8.75 7.89 13.51
N ILE A 127 8.37 7.81 14.78
CA ILE A 127 7.30 8.62 15.36
C ILE A 127 7.92 9.54 16.39
N ALA A 128 7.64 10.82 16.25
CA ALA A 128 8.10 11.86 17.18
C ALA A 128 6.95 12.27 18.10
N TYR A 129 7.21 12.30 19.40
CA TYR A 129 6.28 12.74 20.43
C TYR A 129 6.60 14.15 20.96
N ASN A 130 7.77 14.67 20.59
CA ASN A 130 8.23 16.00 20.96
C ASN A 130 9.18 16.55 19.89
N LYS A 131 9.52 17.85 20.04
CA LYS A 131 10.33 18.58 19.04
C LYS A 131 11.74 18.03 18.90
N ASP A 132 12.37 17.59 19.99
CA ASP A 132 13.77 17.12 19.93
C ASP A 132 13.86 15.78 19.19
N GLU A 133 12.91 14.87 19.47
CA GLU A 133 12.77 13.62 18.70
C GLU A 133 12.49 13.90 17.23
N PHE A 134 11.59 14.85 16.95
CA PHE A 134 11.22 15.22 15.58
C PHE A 134 12.43 15.69 14.78
N VAL A 135 13.20 16.64 15.31
CA VAL A 135 14.41 17.14 14.66
C VAL A 135 15.40 16.01 14.39
N SER A 136 15.69 15.20 15.41
CA SER A 136 16.64 14.08 15.29
C SER A 136 16.21 13.05 14.23
N ILE A 137 14.91 12.71 14.15
CA ILE A 137 14.39 11.78 13.16
C ILE A 137 14.42 12.40 11.77
N CYS A 138 14.04 13.69 11.62
CA CYS A 138 14.07 14.38 10.34
C CYS A 138 15.48 14.47 9.75
N GLU A 139 16.48 14.87 10.53
CA GLU A 139 17.88 14.94 10.07
C GLU A 139 18.37 13.59 9.57
N ARG A 140 18.19 12.55 10.38
CA ARG A 140 18.56 11.18 10.01
C ARG A 140 17.77 10.67 8.80
N GLY A 141 16.50 11.01 8.69
CA GLY A 141 15.64 10.62 7.58
C GLY A 141 15.98 11.29 6.27
N LEU A 142 16.32 12.59 6.29
CA LEU A 142 16.79 13.32 5.11
C LEU A 142 18.10 12.73 4.58
N ASP A 143 19.02 12.37 5.48
CA ASP A 143 20.29 11.74 5.10
C ASP A 143 20.07 10.31 4.54
N ALA A 144 19.08 9.58 5.04
CA ALA A 144 18.78 8.22 4.59
C ALA A 144 18.02 8.18 3.26
N SER A 145 17.26 9.24 2.93
CA SER A 145 16.48 9.30 1.69
C SER A 145 17.35 9.61 0.49
N PRO A 146 17.40 8.76 -0.55
CA PRO A 146 18.14 9.04 -1.78
C PRO A 146 17.69 10.31 -2.51
N THR A 147 16.46 10.72 -2.32
CA THR A 147 15.87 11.95 -2.89
C THR A 147 15.90 13.13 -1.92
N HIS A 148 16.45 12.95 -0.71
CA HIS A 148 16.49 13.96 0.35
C HIS A 148 15.08 14.48 0.67
N GLU A 149 14.15 13.56 0.90
CA GLU A 149 12.72 13.83 0.99
C GLU A 149 12.08 13.06 2.16
N LEU A 150 11.24 13.73 2.93
CA LEU A 150 10.45 13.17 4.03
C LEU A 150 8.96 13.37 3.79
N LEU A 151 8.17 12.35 4.06
CA LEU A 151 6.74 12.51 4.32
C LEU A 151 6.55 12.77 5.81
N ILE A 152 5.93 13.88 6.15
CA ILE A 152 5.50 14.25 7.51
C ILE A 152 3.99 14.01 7.60
N GLU A 153 3.57 13.16 8.52
CA GLU A 153 2.20 12.66 8.56
C GLU A 153 1.62 12.71 9.99
N GLU A 154 0.34 13.05 10.08
CA GLU A 154 -0.44 12.96 11.31
C GLU A 154 -0.48 11.51 11.81
N SER A 155 -0.25 11.33 13.11
CA SER A 155 -0.29 10.00 13.71
C SER A 155 -1.72 9.62 14.09
N VAL A 156 -2.14 8.43 13.70
CA VAL A 156 -3.38 7.78 14.09
C VAL A 156 -3.15 6.66 15.13
N ILE A 157 -2.00 6.67 15.80
CA ILE A 157 -1.70 5.71 16.87
C ILE A 157 -2.80 5.70 17.91
N GLY A 158 -3.21 4.49 18.29
CA GLY A 158 -4.26 4.29 19.29
C GLY A 158 -5.68 4.33 18.73
N TRP A 159 -5.85 4.63 17.45
CA TRP A 159 -7.15 4.49 16.80
C TRP A 159 -7.52 3.02 16.63
N LYS A 160 -8.80 2.75 16.50
CA LYS A 160 -9.29 1.43 16.08
C LYS A 160 -9.05 1.22 14.60
N GLU A 161 -8.73 -0.01 14.22
CA GLU A 161 -8.48 -0.41 12.85
C GLU A 161 -9.54 -1.41 12.38
N PHE A 162 -10.20 -1.08 11.30
CA PHE A 162 -11.18 -1.94 10.64
C PHE A 162 -10.87 -2.06 9.16
N GLU A 163 -11.14 -3.22 8.62
CA GLU A 163 -10.95 -3.51 7.20
C GLU A 163 -12.22 -4.13 6.62
N MET A 164 -12.43 -3.97 5.33
CA MET A 164 -13.53 -4.59 4.59
C MET A 164 -12.96 -5.35 3.41
N GLU A 165 -13.26 -6.65 3.32
CA GLU A 165 -12.99 -7.41 2.11
C GLU A 165 -14.09 -7.17 1.09
N VAL A 166 -13.75 -6.54 -0.02
CA VAL A 166 -14.70 -6.13 -1.05
C VAL A 166 -14.37 -6.81 -2.36
N VAL A 167 -15.37 -7.42 -2.99
CA VAL A 167 -15.27 -8.02 -4.32
C VAL A 167 -16.22 -7.32 -5.28
N ARG A 168 -15.72 -6.89 -6.42
CA ARG A 168 -16.49 -6.23 -7.49
C ARG A 168 -16.28 -6.97 -8.81
N ASP A 169 -17.35 -7.30 -9.49
CA ASP A 169 -17.29 -7.96 -10.79
C ASP A 169 -17.35 -6.96 -11.97
N ARG A 170 -17.18 -7.46 -13.20
CA ARG A 170 -17.24 -6.63 -14.41
C ARG A 170 -18.62 -6.04 -14.72
N LYS A 171 -19.69 -6.52 -14.04
CA LYS A 171 -21.05 -6.02 -14.19
C LYS A 171 -21.40 -5.01 -13.11
N ASP A 172 -20.39 -4.56 -12.36
CA ASP A 172 -20.54 -3.61 -11.27
C ASP A 172 -21.30 -4.14 -10.04
N ASN A 173 -21.42 -5.45 -9.90
CA ASN A 173 -21.91 -6.04 -8.66
C ASN A 173 -20.79 -5.95 -7.63
N CYS A 174 -21.08 -5.30 -6.51
CA CYS A 174 -20.13 -5.10 -5.42
C CYS A 174 -20.69 -5.78 -4.16
N ILE A 175 -19.88 -6.62 -3.53
CA ILE A 175 -20.21 -7.28 -2.28
C ILE A 175 -19.12 -7.07 -1.24
N ILE A 176 -19.51 -6.91 0.01
CA ILE A 176 -18.61 -7.01 1.16
C ILE A 176 -18.63 -8.46 1.61
N VAL A 177 -17.50 -9.15 1.46
CA VAL A 177 -17.35 -10.55 1.84
C VAL A 177 -17.37 -10.69 3.35
N CYS A 178 -16.58 -9.86 4.05
CA CYS A 178 -16.56 -9.76 5.51
C CYS A 178 -16.02 -8.40 5.96
N SER A 179 -16.34 -8.05 7.19
CA SER A 179 -15.67 -7.01 7.94
C SER A 179 -14.62 -7.62 8.85
N ILE A 180 -13.53 -6.92 9.05
CA ILE A 180 -12.38 -7.36 9.84
C ILE A 180 -12.07 -6.29 10.88
N GLU A 181 -11.73 -6.71 12.08
CA GLU A 181 -11.27 -5.83 13.16
C GLU A 181 -9.92 -6.29 13.66
N ASN A 182 -8.96 -5.38 13.69
CA ASN A 182 -7.71 -5.57 14.40
C ASN A 182 -7.94 -5.14 15.86
N LEU A 183 -7.83 -6.09 16.82
CA LEU A 183 -8.09 -5.81 18.24
C LEU A 183 -7.01 -4.94 18.86
N ASP A 184 -5.79 -5.01 18.33
CA ASP A 184 -4.71 -4.11 18.70
C ASP A 184 -4.91 -2.76 18.00
N PRO A 185 -4.59 -1.64 18.69
CA PRO A 185 -4.79 -0.32 18.10
C PRO A 185 -3.80 -0.04 16.98
N MET A 186 -4.13 0.92 16.10
CA MET A 186 -3.24 1.45 15.08
C MET A 186 -1.84 1.75 15.66
N GLY A 187 -0.82 1.32 14.94
CA GLY A 187 0.60 1.36 15.33
C GLY A 187 1.18 -0.03 15.58
N VAL A 188 0.37 -1.05 15.83
CA VAL A 188 0.76 -2.45 15.76
C VAL A 188 0.64 -2.91 14.31
N HIS A 189 1.66 -3.61 13.79
CA HIS A 189 1.62 -4.11 12.43
C HIS A 189 0.50 -5.15 12.27
N THR A 190 -0.29 -5.06 11.20
CA THR A 190 -1.44 -5.94 10.94
C THR A 190 -1.08 -7.44 11.05
N GLY A 191 0.11 -7.84 10.61
CA GLY A 191 0.61 -9.21 10.74
C GLY A 191 0.91 -9.67 12.17
N ASP A 192 1.01 -8.74 13.13
CA ASP A 192 1.31 -8.98 14.54
C ASP A 192 0.07 -8.74 15.42
N SER A 193 -1.01 -8.22 14.87
CA SER A 193 -2.27 -7.93 15.55
C SER A 193 -3.18 -9.17 15.62
N ILE A 194 -4.01 -9.23 16.67
CA ILE A 194 -5.10 -10.19 16.74
C ILE A 194 -6.23 -9.71 15.84
N THR A 195 -6.46 -10.44 14.76
CA THR A 195 -7.46 -10.11 13.74
C THR A 195 -8.70 -10.99 13.89
N VAL A 196 -9.89 -10.40 13.90
CA VAL A 196 -11.16 -11.10 13.97
C VAL A 196 -12.08 -10.72 12.82
N ALA A 197 -12.80 -11.69 12.29
CA ALA A 197 -13.82 -11.53 11.26
C ALA A 197 -15.08 -12.32 11.65
N PRO A 198 -16.28 -11.74 11.61
CA PRO A 198 -16.57 -10.33 11.32
C PRO A 198 -16.12 -9.40 12.47
N ALA A 199 -16.02 -8.08 12.21
CA ALA A 199 -15.75 -7.07 13.23
C ALA A 199 -16.77 -7.17 14.36
N GLN A 200 -16.29 -7.07 15.62
CA GLN A 200 -17.11 -7.32 16.80
C GLN A 200 -17.61 -6.03 17.49
N THR A 201 -16.92 -4.91 17.26
CA THR A 201 -17.19 -3.66 18.00
C THR A 201 -17.77 -2.55 17.14
N LEU A 202 -18.04 -2.79 15.85
CA LEU A 202 -18.80 -1.87 15.01
C LEU A 202 -20.28 -1.91 15.35
N THR A 203 -20.88 -0.75 15.50
CA THR A 203 -22.35 -0.62 15.55
C THR A 203 -22.93 -0.70 14.14
N ASP A 204 -24.22 -1.01 14.01
CA ASP A 204 -24.91 -1.05 12.72
C ASP A 204 -24.76 0.28 11.94
N LYS A 205 -24.74 1.41 12.66
CA LYS A 205 -24.56 2.74 12.07
C LYS A 205 -23.14 2.98 11.54
N GLU A 206 -22.13 2.42 12.20
CA GLU A 206 -20.74 2.56 11.77
C GLU A 206 -20.41 1.60 10.61
N TYR A 207 -21.15 0.50 10.53
CA TYR A 207 -21.00 -0.49 9.45
C TYR A 207 -21.61 -0.01 8.12
N GLN A 208 -22.67 0.82 8.16
CA GLN A 208 -23.38 1.36 6.99
C GLN A 208 -22.76 2.63 6.43
#